data_7be0fca4a29e33b639c47241335bbe60
#
_entry.id   7be0fca4a29e33b639c47241335bbe60
#
_cell.length_a   1.000
_cell.length_b   1.000
_cell.length_c   1.000
_cell.angle_alpha   90.00
_cell.angle_beta   90.00
_cell.angle_gamma   90.00
#
_symmetry.space_group_name_H-M   'P 1'
#
loop_
_entity.id
_entity.type
_entity.pdbx_description
1 polymer ?
#
loop_
_entity_poly.entity_id
_entity_poly.type
_entity_poly.pdbx_seq_one_letter_code
_entity_poly.pdbx_strand_id
1 'polypeptide(L)'
;DRAIDILHSLISVFDVNGWLVKVDRHRYEKRLTNIVIVDDMEIRFRLRERLKQKKRELTDKEKVEKERNSWVWKENILVPSGILQLTIDAPLPQGLKSLFEDNTKITLENQLGTFVENLRHSAEHSKVLEEERKKQEQKWNEERKRKEKLERAIKSEQERVQLFLGMFAKWQRANECREFINEVISSELVKELSPEELDHWKAWSRCVIDKLDP
;
A
#
# COMPACT_ATOMS: atom_id res chain seq x y z
N ASP A 1 -9.66 33.38 27.52
CA ASP A 1 -9.54 33.20 26.05
C ASP A 1 -10.60 32.20 25.59
N ARG A 2 -11.53 32.66 24.75
CA ARG A 2 -12.71 31.90 24.32
C ARG A 2 -12.38 30.50 23.81
N ALA A 3 -11.28 30.34 23.07
CA ALA A 3 -10.86 29.02 22.54
C ALA A 3 -10.46 28.06 23.68
N ILE A 4 -9.83 28.58 24.72
CA ILE A 4 -9.47 27.81 25.93
C ILE A 4 -10.72 27.40 26.69
N ASP A 5 -11.71 28.28 26.82
CA ASP A 5 -12.96 28.02 27.53
C ASP A 5 -13.76 26.91 26.81
N ILE A 6 -13.80 26.93 25.47
CA ILE A 6 -14.40 25.88 24.64
C ILE A 6 -13.68 24.53 24.83
N LEU A 7 -12.35 24.52 24.80
CA LEU A 7 -11.56 23.28 24.99
C LEU A 7 -11.77 22.74 26.43
N HIS A 8 -11.80 23.60 27.43
CA HIS A 8 -12.04 23.18 28.79
C HIS A 8 -13.44 22.56 28.95
N SER A 9 -14.46 23.18 28.35
CA SER A 9 -15.82 22.63 28.34
C SER A 9 -15.88 21.26 27.64
N LEU A 10 -15.19 21.10 26.49
CA LEU A 10 -15.13 19.82 25.79
C LEU A 10 -14.43 18.74 26.62
N ILE A 11 -13.28 19.05 27.23
CA ILE A 11 -12.54 18.11 28.07
C ILE A 11 -13.42 17.66 29.24
N SER A 12 -14.13 18.60 29.91
CA SER A 12 -15.04 18.24 30.98
C SER A 12 -16.16 17.31 30.54
N VAL A 13 -16.72 17.51 29.34
CA VAL A 13 -17.75 16.61 28.80
C VAL A 13 -17.13 15.24 28.41
N PHE A 14 -15.91 15.20 27.90
CA PHE A 14 -15.20 13.95 27.59
C PHE A 14 -14.94 13.16 28.88
N ASP A 15 -14.47 13.81 29.95
CA ASP A 15 -14.22 13.15 31.23
C ASP A 15 -15.52 12.56 31.83
N VAL A 16 -16.65 13.27 31.75
CA VAL A 16 -17.96 12.76 32.20
C VAL A 16 -18.38 11.52 31.38
N ASN A 17 -18.05 11.46 30.11
CA ASN A 17 -18.32 10.29 29.26
C ASN A 17 -17.25 9.18 29.36
N GLY A 18 -16.22 9.35 30.17
CA GLY A 18 -15.11 8.41 30.33
C GLY A 18 -14.17 8.35 29.11
N TRP A 19 -14.18 9.39 28.27
CA TRP A 19 -13.33 9.47 27.08
C TRP A 19 -11.98 10.08 27.44
N LEU A 20 -10.92 9.48 26.95
CA LEU A 20 -9.56 9.96 27.18
C LEU A 20 -9.12 10.92 26.07
N VAL A 21 -8.51 12.02 26.47
CA VAL A 21 -7.93 12.99 25.53
C VAL A 21 -6.41 12.83 25.48
N LYS A 22 -5.85 12.76 24.29
CA LYS A 22 -4.40 12.73 24.04
C LYS A 22 -4.04 13.84 23.07
N VAL A 23 -2.81 14.31 23.17
CA VAL A 23 -2.22 15.23 22.19
C VAL A 23 -1.12 14.49 21.47
N ASP A 24 -1.30 14.27 20.16
CA ASP A 24 -0.30 13.65 19.32
C ASP A 24 0.54 14.71 18.60
N ARG A 25 1.85 14.50 18.61
CA ARG A 25 2.80 15.32 17.87
C ARG A 25 3.18 14.57 16.58
N HIS A 26 2.51 14.91 15.49
CA HIS A 26 2.82 14.29 14.20
C HIS A 26 4.31 14.48 13.84
N ARG A 27 5.00 13.37 13.55
CA ARG A 27 6.47 13.34 13.36
C ARG A 27 6.96 14.23 12.23
N TYR A 28 6.14 14.43 11.20
CA TYR A 28 6.49 15.18 9.98
C TYR A 28 5.84 16.57 9.92
N GLU A 29 4.74 16.77 10.61
CA GLU A 29 4.09 18.07 10.73
C GLU A 29 4.37 18.59 12.15
N LYS A 30 4.98 19.75 12.28
CA LYS A 30 5.21 20.43 13.58
C LYS A 30 3.90 20.86 14.28
N ARG A 31 2.78 20.19 13.95
CA ARG A 31 1.44 20.52 14.43
C ARG A 31 1.01 19.51 15.48
N LEU A 32 0.46 20.02 16.54
CA LEU A 32 -0.20 19.23 17.57
C LEU A 32 -1.62 18.89 17.09
N THR A 33 -2.01 17.65 17.24
CA THR A 33 -3.36 17.17 16.91
C THR A 33 -3.99 16.61 18.17
N ASN A 34 -5.19 17.05 18.47
CA ASN A 34 -5.95 16.52 19.59
C ASN A 34 -6.64 15.22 19.16
N ILE A 35 -6.55 14.21 19.99
CA ILE A 35 -7.18 12.91 19.81
C ILE A 35 -8.08 12.66 21.03
N VAL A 36 -9.30 12.27 20.78
CA VAL A 36 -10.19 11.73 21.80
C VAL A 36 -10.39 10.24 21.53
N ILE A 37 -10.32 9.44 22.61
CA ILE A 37 -10.58 8.01 22.56
C ILE A 37 -12.02 7.79 22.96
N VAL A 38 -12.82 7.33 22.01
CA VAL A 38 -14.25 7.03 22.17
C VAL A 38 -14.44 5.54 21.89
N ASP A 39 -14.84 4.75 22.88
CA ASP A 39 -15.09 3.30 22.76
C ASP A 39 -13.92 2.55 22.05
N ASP A 40 -12.69 2.79 22.50
CA ASP A 40 -11.42 2.28 21.97
C ASP A 40 -11.01 2.81 20.57
N MET A 41 -11.79 3.73 20.00
CA MET A 41 -11.48 4.35 18.72
C MET A 41 -10.82 5.72 18.89
N GLU A 42 -9.70 5.95 18.23
CA GLU A 42 -9.00 7.23 18.23
C GLU A 42 -9.61 8.17 17.18
N ILE A 43 -10.27 9.22 17.64
CA ILE A 43 -10.87 10.25 16.78
C ILE A 43 -10.07 11.53 16.89
N ARG A 44 -9.59 12.03 15.77
CA ARG A 44 -8.86 13.28 15.70
C ARG A 44 -9.83 14.45 15.57
N PHE A 45 -9.57 15.52 16.31
CA PHE A 45 -10.31 16.77 16.18
C PHE A 45 -9.39 17.98 16.28
N ARG A 46 -9.81 19.08 15.71
CA ARG A 46 -9.05 20.33 15.70
C ARG A 46 -9.94 21.52 16.01
N LEU A 47 -9.49 22.34 16.93
CA LEU A 47 -10.02 23.70 17.14
C LEU A 47 -9.04 24.69 16.52
N ARG A 48 -9.50 25.52 15.62
CA ARG A 48 -8.68 26.54 14.97
C ARG A 48 -9.48 27.81 14.75
N GLU A 49 -8.79 28.92 14.62
CA GLU A 49 -9.38 30.14 14.16
C GLU A 49 -9.30 30.23 12.64
N ARG A 50 -10.42 30.60 12.00
CA ARG A 50 -10.47 30.85 10.56
C ARG A 50 -9.63 32.07 10.25
N LEU A 51 -8.78 31.97 9.23
CA LEU A 51 -8.00 33.09 8.76
C LEU A 51 -8.73 33.75 7.60
N LYS A 52 -8.70 35.09 7.57
CA LYS A 52 -9.17 35.89 6.45
C LYS A 52 -8.01 36.58 5.74
N GLN A 53 -8.13 36.73 4.46
CA GLN A 53 -7.16 37.50 3.69
C GLN A 53 -7.41 38.99 3.89
N LYS A 54 -6.38 39.73 4.23
CA LYS A 54 -6.37 41.19 4.30
C LYS A 54 -5.26 41.71 3.39
N LYS A 55 -5.60 42.70 2.53
CA LYS A 55 -4.58 43.40 1.77
C LYS A 55 -3.70 44.20 2.74
N ARG A 56 -2.40 44.07 2.59
CA ARG A 56 -1.41 44.89 3.28
C ARG A 56 -0.85 45.95 2.35
N GLU A 57 -0.52 47.10 2.89
CA GLU A 57 0.26 48.07 2.17
C GLU A 57 1.69 47.59 2.03
N LEU A 58 2.22 47.61 0.82
CA LEU A 58 3.60 47.27 0.55
C LEU A 58 4.49 48.43 1.00
N THR A 59 5.63 48.09 1.58
CA THR A 59 6.70 49.08 1.87
C THR A 59 7.27 49.63 0.57
N ASP A 60 7.88 50.79 0.62
CA ASP A 60 8.38 51.46 -0.61
C ASP A 60 9.45 50.60 -1.33
N LYS A 61 10.25 49.83 -0.58
CA LYS A 61 11.19 48.85 -1.15
C LYS A 61 10.47 47.73 -1.90
N GLU A 62 9.39 47.21 -1.32
CA GLU A 62 8.58 46.15 -1.93
C GLU A 62 7.81 46.63 -3.16
N LYS A 63 7.42 47.90 -3.22
CA LYS A 63 6.81 48.48 -4.42
C LYS A 63 7.79 48.50 -5.58
N VAL A 64 9.03 48.92 -5.34
CA VAL A 64 10.09 48.95 -6.37
C VAL A 64 10.45 47.54 -6.84
N GLU A 65 10.51 46.57 -5.94
CA GLU A 65 10.77 45.20 -6.32
C GLU A 65 9.59 44.54 -7.04
N LYS A 66 8.35 44.92 -6.73
CA LYS A 66 7.14 44.47 -7.43
C LYS A 66 7.14 44.91 -8.89
N GLU A 67 7.61 46.13 -9.18
CA GLU A 67 7.75 46.62 -10.55
C GLU A 67 8.77 45.82 -11.37
N ARG A 68 9.80 45.28 -10.69
CA ARG A 68 10.82 44.44 -11.32
C ARG A 68 10.39 42.96 -11.46
N ASN A 69 9.57 42.46 -10.54
CA ASN A 69 9.26 41.05 -10.46
C ASN A 69 7.82 40.81 -9.94
N SER A 70 6.84 40.89 -10.81
CA SER A 70 5.40 40.85 -10.45
C SER A 70 4.95 39.51 -9.85
N TRP A 71 5.75 38.42 -9.95
CA TRP A 71 5.39 37.06 -9.54
C TRP A 71 5.64 36.77 -8.07
N VAL A 72 6.37 37.55 -7.31
CA VAL A 72 6.92 37.19 -5.99
C VAL A 72 6.12 37.76 -4.81
N TRP A 73 5.24 38.76 -5.05
CA TRP A 73 4.69 39.53 -3.95
C TRP A 73 3.28 39.09 -3.52
N LYS A 74 3.17 38.57 -2.29
CA LYS A 74 1.88 38.33 -1.66
C LYS A 74 1.37 39.63 -1.02
N GLU A 75 0.52 40.35 -1.74
CA GLU A 75 -0.18 41.53 -1.19
C GLU A 75 -1.16 41.16 -0.07
N ASN A 76 -1.60 39.90 -0.05
CA ASN A 76 -2.54 39.43 0.95
C ASN A 76 -1.80 38.72 2.08
N ILE A 77 -2.07 39.17 3.29
CA ILE A 77 -1.67 38.50 4.53
C ILE A 77 -2.87 37.77 5.11
N LEU A 78 -2.61 36.65 5.76
CA LEU A 78 -3.62 35.91 6.50
C LEU A 78 -3.67 36.49 7.92
N VAL A 79 -4.84 37.00 8.30
CA VAL A 79 -5.07 37.53 9.65
C VAL A 79 -6.19 36.76 10.32
N PRO A 80 -6.16 36.60 11.64
CA PRO A 80 -7.25 36.02 12.41
C PRO A 80 -8.58 36.69 12.10
N SER A 81 -9.64 35.90 11.95
CA SER A 81 -10.97 36.42 11.63
C SER A 81 -11.87 36.61 12.85
N GLY A 82 -11.51 36.07 13.99
CA GLY A 82 -12.35 35.95 15.17
C GLY A 82 -13.34 34.79 15.14
N ILE A 83 -13.42 34.04 14.00
CA ILE A 83 -14.34 32.91 13.82
C ILE A 83 -13.61 31.63 14.21
N LEU A 84 -14.10 30.94 15.22
CA LEU A 84 -13.58 29.64 15.63
C LEU A 84 -14.23 28.53 14.81
N GLN A 85 -13.44 27.53 14.47
CA GLN A 85 -13.85 26.33 13.76
C GLN A 85 -13.41 25.08 14.54
N LEU A 86 -14.33 24.16 14.75
CA LEU A 86 -14.10 22.86 15.35
C LEU A 86 -14.38 21.78 14.31
N THR A 87 -13.39 20.92 14.07
CA THR A 87 -13.45 19.93 12.96
C THR A 87 -13.19 18.53 13.51
N ILE A 88 -13.97 17.55 13.06
CA ILE A 88 -13.75 16.11 13.27
C ILE A 88 -12.97 15.59 12.05
N ASP A 89 -11.76 15.06 12.27
CA ASP A 89 -10.91 14.50 11.23
C ASP A 89 -11.00 12.95 11.23
N ALA A 90 -12.21 12.43 11.12
CA ALA A 90 -12.48 10.99 11.04
C ALA A 90 -13.71 10.74 10.17
N PRO A 91 -13.91 9.52 9.68
CA PRO A 91 -15.08 9.18 8.88
C PRO A 91 -16.37 9.38 9.66
N LEU A 92 -17.35 10.00 9.02
CA LEU A 92 -18.69 10.21 9.56
C LEU A 92 -19.73 9.56 8.64
N PRO A 93 -20.84 9.07 9.20
CA PRO A 93 -21.99 8.67 8.42
C PRO A 93 -22.50 9.81 7.53
N GLN A 94 -23.16 9.47 6.42
CA GLN A 94 -23.75 10.47 5.53
C GLN A 94 -24.76 11.34 6.27
N GLY A 95 -24.71 12.65 6.01
CA GLY A 95 -25.64 13.62 6.61
C GLY A 95 -25.15 14.26 7.91
N LEU A 96 -24.10 13.76 8.54
CA LEU A 96 -23.51 14.41 9.73
C LEU A 96 -22.44 15.41 9.34
N LYS A 97 -22.32 16.48 10.13
CA LYS A 97 -21.35 17.55 9.89
C LYS A 97 -20.01 17.21 10.56
N SER A 98 -18.92 17.35 9.80
CA SER A 98 -17.55 17.28 10.34
C SER A 98 -17.00 18.63 10.78
N LEU A 99 -17.54 19.73 10.26
CA LEU A 99 -17.10 21.09 10.52
C LEU A 99 -18.19 21.89 11.24
N PHE A 100 -17.83 22.47 12.36
CA PHE A 100 -18.64 23.37 13.17
C PHE A 100 -17.93 24.72 13.24
N GLU A 101 -18.64 25.80 12.96
CA GLU A 101 -18.06 27.15 12.98
C GLU A 101 -19.06 28.16 13.50
N ASP A 102 -18.51 29.24 14.05
CA ASP A 102 -19.32 30.41 14.42
C ASP A 102 -19.99 31.01 13.17
N ASN A 103 -21.25 31.28 13.31
CA ASN A 103 -21.98 32.08 12.34
C ASN A 103 -22.78 33.19 13.04
N THR A 104 -23.43 34.06 12.25
CA THR A 104 -24.19 35.20 12.75
C THR A 104 -25.36 34.83 13.68
N LYS A 105 -25.83 33.58 13.64
CA LYS A 105 -27.03 33.14 14.39
C LYS A 105 -26.68 32.16 15.54
N ILE A 106 -25.62 31.37 15.36
CA ILE A 106 -25.29 30.27 16.30
C ILE A 106 -23.80 30.36 16.60
N THR A 107 -23.47 30.42 17.88
CA THR A 107 -22.06 30.33 18.32
C THR A 107 -21.59 28.90 18.41
N LEU A 108 -20.28 28.68 18.44
CA LEU A 108 -19.68 27.36 18.52
C LEU A 108 -20.06 26.64 19.82
N GLU A 109 -20.21 27.38 20.92
CA GLU A 109 -20.62 26.83 22.22
C GLU A 109 -21.99 26.13 22.14
N ASN A 110 -22.94 26.71 21.41
CA ASN A 110 -24.25 26.10 21.20
C ASN A 110 -24.25 24.85 20.32
N GLN A 111 -23.13 24.57 19.65
CA GLN A 111 -22.96 23.42 18.78
C GLN A 111 -22.15 22.30 19.42
N LEU A 112 -21.58 22.49 20.62
CA LEU A 112 -20.73 21.51 21.29
C LEU A 112 -21.45 20.19 21.58
N GLY A 113 -22.74 20.23 21.96
CA GLY A 113 -23.54 19.02 22.16
C GLY A 113 -23.62 18.16 20.90
N THR A 114 -23.96 18.80 19.78
CA THR A 114 -24.00 18.10 18.47
C THR A 114 -22.62 17.61 18.01
N PHE A 115 -21.56 18.37 18.33
CA PHE A 115 -20.19 17.94 18.06
C PHE A 115 -19.83 16.66 18.81
N VAL A 116 -20.18 16.57 20.12
CA VAL A 116 -19.92 15.38 20.94
C VAL A 116 -20.71 14.18 20.44
N GLU A 117 -21.98 14.36 20.04
CA GLU A 117 -22.76 13.28 19.40
C GLU A 117 -22.14 12.81 18.11
N ASN A 118 -21.67 13.73 17.26
CA ASN A 118 -21.02 13.37 16.01
C ASN A 118 -19.67 12.66 16.23
N LEU A 119 -18.95 12.95 17.32
CA LEU A 119 -17.77 12.16 17.71
C LEU A 119 -18.13 10.71 18.03
N ARG A 120 -19.24 10.46 18.76
CA ARG A 120 -19.72 9.11 19.05
C ARG A 120 -20.07 8.37 17.76
N HIS A 121 -20.87 8.98 16.89
CA HIS A 121 -21.20 8.38 15.58
C HIS A 121 -19.99 8.15 14.70
N SER A 122 -18.98 9.01 14.75
CA SER A 122 -17.71 8.82 14.08
C SER A 122 -16.95 7.59 14.59
N ALA A 123 -16.96 7.37 15.92
CA ALA A 123 -16.33 6.20 16.53
C ALA A 123 -17.03 4.90 16.11
N GLU A 124 -18.37 4.86 16.21
CA GLU A 124 -19.17 3.71 15.78
C GLU A 124 -18.93 3.38 14.28
N HIS A 125 -18.99 4.40 13.43
CA HIS A 125 -18.75 4.22 11.99
C HIS A 125 -17.32 3.77 11.68
N SER A 126 -16.33 4.33 12.34
CA SER A 126 -14.92 3.94 12.20
C SER A 126 -14.69 2.48 12.61
N LYS A 127 -15.36 2.01 13.66
CA LYS A 127 -15.30 0.61 14.09
C LYS A 127 -15.84 -0.35 13.03
N VAL A 128 -16.99 -0.02 12.44
CA VAL A 128 -17.58 -0.81 11.35
C VAL A 128 -16.63 -0.87 10.14
N LEU A 129 -16.09 0.28 9.74
CA LEU A 129 -15.14 0.34 8.62
C LEU A 129 -13.87 -0.46 8.90
N GLU A 130 -13.38 -0.45 10.13
CA GLU A 130 -12.20 -1.24 10.50
C GLU A 130 -12.48 -2.75 10.45
N GLU A 131 -13.66 -3.19 10.88
CA GLU A 131 -14.08 -4.59 10.79
C GLU A 131 -14.21 -5.03 9.32
N GLU A 132 -14.81 -4.20 8.48
CA GLU A 132 -14.91 -4.47 7.04
C GLU A 132 -13.54 -4.56 6.38
N ARG A 133 -12.63 -3.64 6.72
CA ARG A 133 -11.25 -3.67 6.23
C ARG A 133 -10.54 -4.95 6.64
N LYS A 134 -10.66 -5.37 7.91
CA LYS A 134 -10.07 -6.63 8.39
C LYS A 134 -10.62 -7.86 7.64
N LYS A 135 -11.93 -7.89 7.39
CA LYS A 135 -12.57 -8.97 6.59
C LYS A 135 -12.07 -8.99 5.14
N GLN A 136 -11.94 -7.82 4.52
CA GLN A 136 -11.38 -7.71 3.16
C GLN A 136 -9.92 -8.15 3.10
N GLU A 137 -9.10 -7.73 4.05
CA GLU A 137 -7.70 -8.12 4.14
C GLU A 137 -7.52 -9.64 4.32
N GLN A 138 -8.37 -10.27 5.16
CA GLN A 138 -8.37 -11.71 5.30
C GLN A 138 -8.70 -12.42 3.99
N LYS A 139 -9.78 -12.02 3.29
CA LYS A 139 -10.14 -12.57 1.97
C LYS A 139 -9.01 -12.44 0.96
N TRP A 140 -8.42 -11.25 0.87
CA TRP A 140 -7.30 -10.99 -0.04
C TRP A 140 -6.07 -11.86 0.28
N ASN A 141 -5.75 -12.02 1.56
CA ASN A 141 -4.65 -12.89 2.00
C ASN A 141 -4.91 -14.38 1.69
N GLU A 142 -6.15 -14.85 1.84
CA GLU A 142 -6.54 -16.21 1.47
C GLU A 142 -6.45 -16.44 -0.05
N GLU A 143 -6.94 -15.50 -0.85
CA GLU A 143 -6.83 -15.56 -2.31
C GLU A 143 -5.37 -15.56 -2.78
N ARG A 144 -4.54 -14.71 -2.18
CA ARG A 144 -3.12 -14.67 -2.48
C ARG A 144 -2.45 -16.02 -2.17
N LYS A 145 -2.72 -16.59 -0.99
CA LYS A 145 -2.19 -17.91 -0.62
C LYS A 145 -2.65 -19.01 -1.58
N ARG A 146 -3.91 -18.97 -2.04
CA ARG A 146 -4.43 -19.93 -3.04
C ARG A 146 -3.69 -19.80 -4.37
N LYS A 147 -3.50 -18.57 -4.86
CA LYS A 147 -2.77 -18.30 -6.11
C LYS A 147 -1.32 -18.78 -6.02
N GLU A 148 -0.61 -18.41 -4.95
CA GLU A 148 0.78 -18.86 -4.73
C GLU A 148 0.90 -20.39 -4.68
N LYS A 149 -0.06 -21.06 -4.05
CA LYS A 149 -0.08 -22.54 -3.99
C LYS A 149 -0.30 -23.16 -5.37
N LEU A 150 -1.21 -22.59 -6.16
CA LEU A 150 -1.48 -23.03 -7.54
C LEU A 150 -0.25 -22.81 -8.44
N GLU A 151 0.34 -21.63 -8.37
CA GLU A 151 1.54 -21.31 -9.16
C GLU A 151 2.71 -22.25 -8.84
N ARG A 152 2.93 -22.56 -7.56
CA ARG A 152 3.94 -23.54 -7.15
C ARG A 152 3.65 -24.94 -7.70
N ALA A 153 2.38 -25.37 -7.69
CA ALA A 153 1.98 -26.66 -8.25
C ALA A 153 2.19 -26.73 -9.74
N ILE A 154 1.80 -25.67 -10.48
CA ILE A 154 2.02 -25.56 -11.94
C ILE A 154 3.52 -25.60 -12.25
N LYS A 155 4.33 -24.82 -11.53
CA LYS A 155 5.78 -24.79 -11.73
C LYS A 155 6.41 -26.15 -11.49
N SER A 156 6.05 -26.81 -10.40
CA SER A 156 6.53 -28.17 -10.09
C SER A 156 6.18 -29.19 -11.18
N GLU A 157 4.95 -29.10 -11.72
CA GLU A 157 4.54 -30.01 -12.80
C GLU A 157 5.27 -29.69 -14.11
N GLN A 158 5.47 -28.41 -14.42
CA GLN A 158 6.28 -28.00 -15.58
C GLN A 158 7.73 -28.53 -15.49
N GLU A 159 8.35 -28.45 -14.30
CA GLU A 159 9.69 -28.98 -14.05
C GLU A 159 9.74 -30.50 -14.27
N ARG A 160 8.72 -31.23 -13.79
CA ARG A 160 8.60 -32.69 -14.00
C ARG A 160 8.46 -33.05 -15.48
N VAL A 161 7.62 -32.31 -16.21
CA VAL A 161 7.45 -32.51 -17.66
C VAL A 161 8.74 -32.23 -18.40
N GLN A 162 9.45 -31.14 -18.08
CA GLN A 162 10.74 -30.80 -18.66
C GLN A 162 11.79 -31.89 -18.41
N LEU A 163 11.86 -32.39 -17.20
CA LEU A 163 12.76 -33.50 -16.86
C LEU A 163 12.46 -34.74 -17.70
N PHE A 164 11.18 -35.14 -17.80
CA PHE A 164 10.73 -36.27 -18.57
C PHE A 164 11.09 -36.12 -20.07
N LEU A 165 10.81 -34.96 -20.66
CA LEU A 165 11.14 -34.68 -22.05
C LEU A 165 12.66 -34.70 -22.29
N GLY A 166 13.43 -34.19 -21.34
CA GLY A 166 14.89 -34.25 -21.38
C GLY A 166 15.43 -35.70 -21.38
N MET A 167 14.87 -36.55 -20.52
CA MET A 167 15.21 -37.97 -20.48
C MET A 167 14.78 -38.69 -21.75
N PHE A 168 13.58 -38.42 -22.27
CA PHE A 168 13.07 -38.99 -23.49
C PHE A 168 13.96 -38.61 -24.70
N ALA A 169 14.35 -37.35 -24.81
CA ALA A 169 15.24 -36.91 -25.90
C ALA A 169 16.62 -37.58 -25.83
N LYS A 170 17.17 -37.80 -24.65
CA LYS A 170 18.42 -38.55 -24.48
C LYS A 170 18.26 -40.01 -24.90
N TRP A 171 17.22 -40.68 -24.44
CA TRP A 171 16.91 -42.05 -24.81
C TRP A 171 16.72 -42.19 -26.33
N GLN A 172 15.99 -41.31 -26.97
CA GLN A 172 15.79 -41.29 -28.40
C GLN A 172 17.11 -41.18 -29.15
N ARG A 173 17.98 -40.24 -28.77
CA ARG A 173 19.33 -40.11 -29.37
C ARG A 173 20.18 -41.36 -29.19
N ALA A 174 20.14 -41.97 -27.98
CA ALA A 174 20.87 -43.22 -27.76
C ALA A 174 20.38 -44.34 -28.67
N ASN A 175 19.07 -44.47 -28.93
CA ASN A 175 18.50 -45.45 -29.86
C ASN A 175 18.87 -45.17 -31.33
N GLU A 176 18.76 -43.93 -31.75
CA GLU A 176 19.19 -43.51 -33.09
C GLU A 176 20.69 -43.82 -33.34
N CYS A 177 21.53 -43.60 -32.32
CA CYS A 177 22.95 -44.00 -32.41
C CYS A 177 23.13 -45.51 -32.44
N ARG A 178 22.34 -46.31 -31.72
CA ARG A 178 22.38 -47.78 -31.79
C ARG A 178 22.00 -48.29 -33.17
N GLU A 179 20.93 -47.75 -33.77
CA GLU A 179 20.49 -48.08 -35.12
C GLU A 179 21.57 -47.74 -36.16
N PHE A 180 22.11 -46.51 -36.08
CA PHE A 180 23.19 -46.07 -36.95
C PHE A 180 24.41 -47.00 -36.87
N ILE A 181 24.85 -47.38 -35.67
CA ILE A 181 25.98 -48.30 -35.52
C ILE A 181 25.69 -49.66 -36.14
N ASN A 182 24.47 -50.19 -35.98
CA ASN A 182 24.08 -51.47 -36.57
C ASN A 182 24.08 -51.41 -38.11
N GLU A 183 23.60 -50.30 -38.69
CA GLU A 183 23.64 -50.07 -40.13
C GLU A 183 25.06 -49.98 -40.64
N VAL A 184 25.93 -49.21 -39.97
CA VAL A 184 27.36 -49.13 -40.33
C VAL A 184 28.04 -50.47 -40.29
N ILE A 185 27.82 -51.26 -39.24
CA ILE A 185 28.40 -52.61 -39.10
C ILE A 185 27.91 -53.51 -40.23
N SER A 186 26.70 -53.35 -40.73
CA SER A 186 26.11 -54.16 -41.81
C SER A 186 26.50 -53.65 -43.19
N SER A 187 27.09 -52.49 -43.29
CA SER A 187 27.45 -51.87 -44.57
C SER A 187 28.77 -52.41 -45.17
N GLU A 188 28.95 -52.18 -46.45
CA GLU A 188 30.20 -52.55 -47.16
C GLU A 188 31.42 -51.73 -46.70
N LEU A 189 31.22 -50.59 -46.08
CA LEU A 189 32.28 -49.71 -45.56
C LEU A 189 33.14 -50.40 -44.49
N VAL A 190 32.59 -51.34 -43.75
CA VAL A 190 33.31 -52.09 -42.71
C VAL A 190 34.26 -53.17 -43.27
N LYS A 191 34.06 -53.58 -44.53
CA LYS A 191 34.92 -54.61 -45.22
C LYS A 191 36.34 -54.08 -45.42
N GLU A 192 36.56 -52.78 -45.43
CA GLU A 192 37.89 -52.17 -45.63
C GLU A 192 38.69 -52.00 -44.33
N LEU A 193 38.06 -52.20 -43.16
CA LEU A 193 38.68 -52.06 -41.82
C LEU A 193 39.28 -53.39 -41.38
N SER A 194 40.39 -53.28 -40.62
CA SER A 194 40.94 -54.47 -39.98
C SER A 194 40.03 -54.92 -38.81
N PRO A 195 40.01 -56.16 -38.41
CA PRO A 195 39.20 -56.62 -37.28
C PRO A 195 39.46 -55.91 -36.03
N GLU A 196 40.73 -55.53 -35.75
CA GLU A 196 41.12 -54.80 -34.53
C GLU A 196 40.59 -53.35 -34.50
N GLU A 197 40.61 -52.65 -35.65
CA GLU A 197 40.06 -51.30 -35.78
C GLU A 197 38.54 -51.28 -35.63
N LEU A 198 37.87 -52.30 -36.17
CA LEU A 198 36.42 -52.44 -36.01
C LEU A 198 36.01 -52.68 -34.58
N ASP A 199 36.74 -53.52 -33.85
CA ASP A 199 36.42 -53.77 -32.41
C ASP A 199 36.69 -52.56 -31.53
N HIS A 200 37.75 -51.79 -31.84
CA HIS A 200 38.03 -50.54 -31.16
C HIS A 200 36.92 -49.50 -31.42
N TRP A 201 36.47 -49.37 -32.66
CA TRP A 201 35.39 -48.50 -33.03
C TRP A 201 34.05 -48.87 -32.33
N LYS A 202 33.71 -50.17 -32.29
CA LYS A 202 32.52 -50.67 -31.57
C LYS A 202 32.59 -50.36 -30.08
N ALA A 203 33.74 -50.54 -29.43
CA ALA A 203 33.93 -50.27 -28.02
C ALA A 203 33.76 -48.77 -27.71
N TRP A 204 34.36 -47.91 -28.57
CA TRP A 204 34.20 -46.46 -28.45
C TRP A 204 32.76 -46.02 -28.66
N SER A 205 32.09 -46.54 -29.68
CA SER A 205 30.70 -46.24 -30.01
C SER A 205 29.74 -46.59 -28.85
N ARG A 206 29.93 -47.76 -28.23
CA ARG A 206 29.17 -48.17 -27.04
C ARG A 206 29.37 -47.19 -25.88
N CYS A 207 30.62 -46.78 -25.63
CA CYS A 207 30.90 -45.80 -24.56
C CYS A 207 30.24 -44.43 -24.82
N VAL A 208 30.08 -44.02 -26.09
CA VAL A 208 29.34 -42.80 -26.45
C VAL A 208 27.85 -42.94 -26.18
N ILE A 209 27.26 -44.10 -26.54
CA ILE A 209 25.85 -44.40 -26.31
C ILE A 209 25.53 -44.40 -24.80
N ASP A 210 26.39 -45.08 -24.01
CA ASP A 210 26.20 -45.18 -22.55
C ASP A 210 26.21 -43.80 -21.84
N LYS A 211 26.89 -42.83 -22.44
CA LYS A 211 26.86 -41.42 -21.95
C LYS A 211 25.59 -40.66 -22.36
N LEU A 212 24.94 -41.09 -23.41
CA LEU A 212 23.69 -40.50 -23.91
C LEU A 212 22.44 -41.13 -23.29
N ASP A 213 22.56 -42.39 -22.86
CA ASP A 213 21.45 -43.10 -22.22
C ASP A 213 21.16 -42.50 -20.82
N PRO A 214 19.88 -42.15 -20.48
CA PRO A 214 19.51 -41.48 -19.26
C PRO A 214 19.74 -42.34 -18.01
#